data_21b1167f3435fcf3ee103b7edfcf7b66
#
_entry.id   21b1167f3435fcf3ee103b7edfcf7b66
#
_cell.length_a   1.000
_cell.length_b   1.000
_cell.length_c   1.000
_cell.angle_alpha   90.00
_cell.angle_beta   90.00
_cell.angle_gamma   90.00
#
_symmetry.space_group_name_H-M   'P 1'
#
loop_
_entity.id
_entity.type
_entity.pdbx_description
1 polymer ?
#
loop_
_entity_poly.entity_id
_entity_poly.type
_entity_poly.pdbx_seq_one_letter_code
_entity_poly.pdbx_strand_id
1 'polypeptide(L)'
;MLIFSYFITSLTIGPANDDEIFRITITDDKKDNVITWFRGKEYRHTLEPKDIKRVIKIIKDTPGLFNIPGELEPNESFDGGTIYSFTFSDGKHTNSFSGKDILDYGRLPRKNATLALRTAREIKEKVLDLHIRTMISSRLQHWEKYQKQHYYLYECGGPKLPPEDVIEPGGT
;
A
#
# COMPACT_ATOMS: atom_id res chain seq x y z
N MET A 1 6.15 -5.81 -14.99
CA MET A 1 4.72 -6.16 -14.75
C MET A 1 4.30 -5.68 -13.38
N LEU A 2 3.11 -5.08 -13.25
CA LEU A 2 2.56 -4.67 -11.96
C LEU A 2 2.12 -5.92 -11.18
N ILE A 3 2.57 -6.05 -9.93
CA ILE A 3 2.23 -7.16 -9.04
C ILE A 3 1.22 -6.72 -8.00
N PHE A 4 1.42 -5.56 -7.40
CA PHE A 4 0.57 -5.01 -6.39
C PHE A 4 0.46 -3.50 -6.53
N SER A 5 -0.73 -2.98 -6.35
CA SER A 5 -0.98 -1.55 -6.24
C SER A 5 -2.08 -1.30 -5.23
N TYR A 6 -1.86 -0.30 -4.40
CA TYR A 6 -2.86 0.22 -3.48
C TYR A 6 -2.75 1.73 -3.44
N PHE A 7 -3.83 2.43 -3.68
CA PHE A 7 -3.85 3.89 -3.57
C PHE A 7 -5.17 4.42 -3.04
N ILE A 8 -5.08 5.57 -2.40
CA ILE A 8 -6.18 6.27 -1.77
C ILE A 8 -6.24 7.66 -2.39
N THR A 9 -7.40 8.03 -2.89
CA THR A 9 -7.71 9.37 -3.37
C THR A 9 -8.83 9.98 -2.57
N SER A 10 -8.78 11.28 -2.34
CA SER A 10 -9.86 12.04 -1.71
C SER A 10 -10.52 12.91 -2.75
N LEU A 11 -11.85 12.79 -2.85
CA LEU A 11 -12.67 13.70 -3.63
C LEU A 11 -12.96 14.92 -2.78
N THR A 12 -12.30 16.03 -3.04
CA THR A 12 -12.64 17.29 -2.38
C THR A 12 -13.83 17.95 -3.04
N ILE A 13 -14.76 18.47 -2.25
CA ILE A 13 -15.86 19.30 -2.76
C ILE A 13 -15.27 20.66 -3.16
N GLY A 14 -15.06 20.90 -4.43
CA GLY A 14 -14.49 22.16 -4.95
C GLY A 14 -13.99 22.00 -6.39
N PRO A 15 -13.55 23.07 -7.04
CA PRO A 15 -12.98 22.94 -8.37
C PRO A 15 -11.66 22.22 -8.21
N ALA A 16 -11.72 20.97 -8.24
CA ALA A 16 -10.65 20.30 -8.39
C ALA A 16 -10.22 19.12 -8.08
N ASN A 17 -9.51 18.74 -7.79
CA ASN A 17 -8.44 17.77 -7.89
C ASN A 17 -8.75 16.59 -6.99
N ASP A 18 -8.85 15.43 -7.61
CA ASP A 18 -8.67 14.17 -6.93
C ASP A 18 -7.29 14.22 -6.29
N ASP A 19 -7.21 14.60 -5.04
CA ASP A 19 -5.97 14.63 -4.29
C ASP A 19 -5.60 13.21 -3.93
N GLU A 20 -4.63 12.67 -4.63
CA GLU A 20 -4.02 11.41 -4.29
C GLU A 20 -3.31 11.56 -2.94
N ILE A 21 -3.83 10.85 -1.93
CA ILE A 21 -3.31 10.91 -0.57
C ILE A 21 -2.13 9.96 -0.41
N PHE A 22 -2.25 8.77 -0.96
CA PHE A 22 -1.28 7.69 -0.79
C PHE A 22 -1.31 6.76 -2.00
N ARG A 23 -0.14 6.32 -2.44
CA ARG A 23 -0.01 5.26 -3.43
C ARG A 23 1.19 4.38 -3.10
N ILE A 24 1.03 3.08 -3.30
CA ILE A 24 2.14 2.15 -3.36
C ILE A 24 1.98 1.24 -4.57
N THR A 25 3.09 0.99 -5.27
CA THR A 25 3.16 0.03 -6.37
C THR A 25 4.35 -0.89 -6.19
N ILE A 26 4.15 -2.16 -6.52
CA ILE A 26 5.22 -3.16 -6.57
C ILE A 26 5.19 -3.80 -7.96
N THR A 27 6.35 -3.80 -8.63
CA THR A 27 6.54 -4.43 -9.94
C THR A 27 7.58 -5.54 -9.88
N ASP A 28 7.72 -6.30 -10.96
CA ASP A 28 8.78 -7.30 -11.11
C ASP A 28 10.06 -6.75 -11.77
N ASP A 29 10.18 -5.44 -11.84
CA ASP A 29 11.39 -4.80 -12.37
C ASP A 29 12.61 -5.11 -11.50
N LYS A 30 13.79 -5.07 -12.09
CA LYS A 30 15.04 -5.38 -11.39
C LYS A 30 15.47 -4.28 -10.42
N LYS A 31 15.04 -3.05 -10.63
CA LYS A 31 15.41 -1.88 -9.85
C LYS A 31 14.19 -0.98 -9.67
N ASP A 32 14.16 -0.24 -8.57
CA ASP A 32 13.07 0.68 -8.23
C ASP A 32 11.69 0.03 -8.36
N ASN A 33 11.60 -1.23 -7.94
CA ASN A 33 10.40 -2.05 -8.08
C ASN A 33 9.34 -1.79 -7.00
N VAL A 34 9.64 -0.95 -6.01
CA VAL A 34 8.68 -0.40 -5.06
C VAL A 34 8.70 1.11 -5.17
N ILE A 35 7.56 1.68 -5.48
CA ILE A 35 7.36 3.13 -5.51
C ILE A 35 6.23 3.46 -4.56
N THR A 36 6.51 4.34 -3.60
CA THR A 36 5.51 4.88 -2.68
C THR A 36 5.41 6.38 -2.88
N TRP A 37 4.21 6.85 -2.98
CA TRP A 37 3.91 8.27 -3.05
C TRP A 37 3.01 8.68 -1.89
N PHE A 38 3.35 9.79 -1.26
CA PHE A 38 2.57 10.33 -0.17
C PHE A 38 2.67 11.86 -0.15
N ARG A 39 1.54 12.52 -0.30
CA ARG A 39 1.41 13.99 -0.24
C ARG A 39 2.47 14.73 -1.05
N GLY A 40 2.63 14.36 -2.31
CA GLY A 40 3.55 15.01 -3.24
C GLY A 40 5.01 14.54 -3.17
N LYS A 41 5.34 13.59 -2.29
CA LYS A 41 6.68 13.00 -2.21
C LYS A 41 6.68 11.56 -2.69
N GLU A 42 7.65 11.24 -3.53
CA GLU A 42 7.87 9.89 -4.06
C GLU A 42 9.12 9.27 -3.42
N TYR A 43 8.98 8.01 -3.03
CA TYR A 43 10.07 7.20 -2.48
C TYR A 43 10.21 5.93 -3.31
N ARG A 44 11.45 5.57 -3.66
CA ARG A 44 11.76 4.40 -4.47
C ARG A 44 12.65 3.44 -3.71
N HIS A 45 12.32 2.16 -3.77
CA HIS A 45 13.10 1.07 -3.18
C HIS A 45 13.22 -0.09 -4.14
N THR A 46 14.23 -0.92 -3.90
CA THR A 46 14.44 -2.16 -4.66
C THR A 46 14.32 -3.35 -3.72
N LEU A 47 13.26 -4.14 -3.92
CA LEU A 47 13.12 -5.45 -3.30
C LEU A 47 13.95 -6.47 -4.05
N GLU A 48 14.55 -7.40 -3.30
CA GLU A 48 15.22 -8.54 -3.89
C GLU A 48 14.22 -9.52 -4.54
N PRO A 49 14.66 -10.34 -5.52
CA PRO A 49 13.79 -11.31 -6.18
C PRO A 49 13.05 -12.25 -5.22
N LYS A 50 13.69 -12.61 -4.09
CA LYS A 50 13.06 -13.43 -3.06
C LYS A 50 11.84 -12.76 -2.43
N ASP A 51 11.92 -11.44 -2.21
CA ASP A 51 10.85 -10.66 -1.60
C ASP A 51 9.69 -10.45 -2.59
N ILE A 52 10.00 -10.23 -3.85
CA ILE A 52 8.98 -10.22 -4.92
C ILE A 52 8.23 -11.55 -4.98
N LYS A 53 8.94 -12.67 -4.89
CA LYS A 53 8.31 -14.00 -4.83
C LYS A 53 7.41 -14.17 -3.61
N ARG A 54 7.79 -13.58 -2.47
CA ARG A 54 6.94 -13.58 -1.26
C ARG A 54 5.65 -12.81 -1.46
N VAL A 55 5.71 -11.62 -2.09
CA VAL A 55 4.51 -10.85 -2.42
C VAL A 55 3.59 -11.68 -3.32
N ILE A 56 4.12 -12.25 -4.39
CA ILE A 56 3.36 -13.11 -5.30
C ILE A 56 2.74 -14.30 -4.55
N LYS A 57 3.48 -14.91 -3.63
CA LYS A 57 2.98 -16.01 -2.81
C LYS A 57 1.81 -15.61 -1.93
N ILE A 58 1.91 -14.47 -1.24
CA ILE A 58 0.81 -13.93 -0.41
C ILE A 58 -0.45 -13.76 -1.26
N ILE A 59 -0.32 -13.22 -2.46
CA ILE A 59 -1.44 -13.02 -3.38
C ILE A 59 -2.01 -14.37 -3.85
N LYS A 60 -1.16 -15.32 -4.23
CA LYS A 60 -1.57 -16.68 -4.63
C LYS A 60 -2.32 -17.41 -3.53
N ASP A 61 -1.88 -17.25 -2.29
CA ASP A 61 -2.49 -17.92 -1.13
C ASP A 61 -3.84 -17.29 -0.75
N THR A 62 -4.28 -16.25 -1.49
CA THR A 62 -5.53 -15.53 -1.28
C THR A 62 -6.37 -15.51 -2.58
N PRO A 63 -6.83 -16.67 -3.07
CA PRO A 63 -7.48 -16.76 -4.38
C PRO A 63 -8.78 -15.96 -4.48
N GLY A 64 -9.45 -15.68 -3.36
CA GLY A 64 -10.64 -14.84 -3.33
C GLY A 64 -10.47 -13.45 -3.89
N LEU A 65 -9.24 -12.92 -3.94
CA LEU A 65 -8.93 -11.62 -4.54
C LEU A 65 -9.31 -11.56 -6.03
N PHE A 66 -9.20 -12.67 -6.74
CA PHE A 66 -9.47 -12.73 -8.18
C PHE A 66 -10.96 -12.86 -8.50
N ASN A 67 -11.80 -13.08 -7.48
CA ASN A 67 -13.25 -13.15 -7.59
C ASN A 67 -13.95 -11.86 -7.15
N ILE A 68 -13.19 -10.86 -6.69
CA ILE A 68 -13.76 -9.56 -6.32
C ILE A 68 -14.22 -8.85 -7.59
N PRO A 69 -15.48 -8.39 -7.67
CA PRO A 69 -15.94 -7.58 -8.79
C PRO A 69 -15.20 -6.25 -8.86
N GLY A 70 -15.25 -5.57 -9.99
CA GLY A 70 -14.53 -4.31 -10.22
C GLY A 70 -14.86 -3.18 -9.24
N GLU A 71 -15.96 -3.29 -8.51
CA GLU A 71 -16.41 -2.30 -7.54
C GLU A 71 -16.61 -2.95 -6.17
N LEU A 72 -16.03 -2.33 -5.14
CA LEU A 72 -16.22 -2.72 -3.74
C LEU A 72 -17.45 -2.02 -3.16
N GLU A 73 -18.22 -2.73 -2.36
CA GLU A 73 -19.34 -2.16 -1.64
C GLU A 73 -18.87 -1.16 -0.59
N PRO A 74 -19.48 0.06 -0.54
CA PRO A 74 -19.20 1.03 0.50
C PRO A 74 -19.68 0.50 1.87
N ASN A 75 -18.99 0.88 2.93
CA ASN A 75 -19.38 0.48 4.27
C ASN A 75 -20.60 1.25 4.78
N GLU A 76 -20.73 2.51 4.37
CA GLU A 76 -21.91 3.34 4.57
C GLU A 76 -22.10 4.41 3.49
N SER A 77 -23.32 4.98 3.48
CA SER A 77 -23.68 6.09 2.62
C SER A 77 -23.19 7.43 3.16
N PHE A 78 -21.92 7.54 3.50
CA PHE A 78 -21.32 8.83 3.82
C PHE A 78 -20.82 9.50 2.54
N ASP A 79 -21.09 10.78 2.40
CA ASP A 79 -20.54 11.59 1.30
C ASP A 79 -19.06 11.97 1.55
N GLY A 80 -18.31 11.09 2.17
CA GLY A 80 -16.90 11.33 2.52
C GLY A 80 -15.98 11.45 1.32
N GLY A 81 -16.24 10.72 0.28
CA GLY A 81 -15.53 10.85 -0.99
C GLY A 81 -14.10 10.31 -0.99
N THR A 82 -13.79 9.32 -0.19
CA THR A 82 -12.49 8.63 -0.25
C THR A 82 -12.60 7.37 -1.10
N ILE A 83 -11.76 7.28 -2.13
CA ILE A 83 -11.69 6.13 -3.03
C ILE A 83 -10.45 5.31 -2.72
N TYR A 84 -10.65 4.00 -2.57
CA TYR A 84 -9.61 2.99 -2.35
C TYR A 84 -9.52 2.12 -3.60
N SER A 85 -8.33 2.01 -4.16
CA SER A 85 -8.09 1.23 -5.38
C SER A 85 -7.00 0.20 -5.17
N PHE A 86 -7.25 -1.00 -5.66
CA PHE A 86 -6.36 -2.15 -5.50
C PHE A 86 -6.10 -2.81 -6.83
N THR A 87 -4.89 -3.31 -7.00
CA THR A 87 -4.54 -4.27 -8.05
C THR A 87 -3.69 -5.38 -7.43
N PHE A 88 -4.05 -6.61 -7.69
CA PHE A 88 -3.30 -7.79 -7.27
C PHE A 88 -3.03 -8.67 -8.48
N SER A 89 -1.80 -9.17 -8.60
CA SER A 89 -1.40 -10.11 -9.64
C SER A 89 -0.52 -11.23 -9.08
N ASP A 90 -0.85 -12.46 -9.42
CA ASP A 90 -0.04 -13.61 -9.08
C ASP A 90 0.95 -14.02 -10.19
N GLY A 91 1.03 -13.22 -11.24
CA GLY A 91 1.84 -13.48 -12.43
C GLY A 91 1.08 -14.20 -13.56
N LYS A 92 -0.10 -14.76 -13.28
CA LYS A 92 -0.98 -15.38 -14.26
C LYS A 92 -2.33 -14.68 -14.36
N HIS A 93 -2.85 -14.30 -13.22
CA HIS A 93 -4.14 -13.63 -13.07
C HIS A 93 -3.90 -12.24 -12.48
N THR A 94 -4.67 -11.29 -12.91
CA THR A 94 -4.67 -9.93 -12.38
C THR A 94 -6.10 -9.48 -12.16
N ASN A 95 -6.36 -8.87 -11.01
CA ASN A 95 -7.63 -8.24 -10.73
C ASN A 95 -7.42 -6.83 -10.18
N SER A 96 -8.20 -5.89 -10.68
CA SER A 96 -8.23 -4.49 -10.23
C SER A 96 -9.64 -4.13 -9.84
N PHE A 97 -9.79 -3.49 -8.70
CA PHE A 97 -11.07 -3.06 -8.18
C PHE A 97 -10.91 -1.83 -7.31
N SER A 98 -11.98 -1.10 -7.13
CA SER A 98 -12.00 0.10 -6.31
C SER A 98 -13.32 0.22 -5.57
N GLY A 99 -13.33 1.03 -4.53
CA GLY A 99 -14.55 1.34 -3.78
C GLY A 99 -14.46 2.67 -3.07
N LYS A 100 -15.59 3.33 -2.95
CA LYS A 100 -15.74 4.58 -2.21
C LYS A 100 -16.10 4.26 -0.77
N ASP A 101 -15.44 4.93 0.18
CA ASP A 101 -15.77 4.89 1.61
C ASP A 101 -15.89 3.45 2.17
N ILE A 102 -14.97 2.58 1.82
CA ILE A 102 -14.95 1.18 2.28
C ILE A 102 -14.57 1.02 3.74
N LEU A 103 -13.92 2.03 4.31
CA LEU A 103 -13.58 2.11 5.74
C LEU A 103 -14.49 3.11 6.43
N ASP A 104 -15.09 2.70 7.55
CA ASP A 104 -15.83 3.57 8.45
C ASP A 104 -15.39 3.35 9.88
N TYR A 105 -15.30 4.45 10.64
CA TYR A 105 -14.98 4.39 12.05
C TYR A 105 -16.12 3.71 12.83
N GLY A 106 -15.79 2.57 13.43
CA GLY A 106 -16.72 1.83 14.29
C GLY A 106 -17.48 0.69 13.62
N ARG A 107 -17.28 0.44 12.33
CA ARG A 107 -17.85 -0.70 11.61
C ARG A 107 -16.79 -1.51 10.89
N LEU A 108 -16.98 -2.84 10.88
CA LEU A 108 -16.11 -3.70 10.08
C LEU A 108 -16.38 -3.49 8.59
N PRO A 109 -15.32 -3.43 7.76
CA PRO A 109 -15.47 -3.38 6.32
C PRO A 109 -16.27 -4.57 5.78
N ARG A 110 -16.88 -4.41 4.62
CA ARG A 110 -17.53 -5.51 3.90
C ARG A 110 -16.53 -6.60 3.54
N LYS A 111 -17.00 -7.80 3.28
CA LYS A 111 -16.17 -9.00 3.07
C LYS A 111 -15.04 -8.80 2.06
N ASN A 112 -15.34 -8.28 0.89
CA ASN A 112 -14.34 -8.10 -0.17
C ASN A 112 -13.32 -6.99 0.19
N ALA A 113 -13.78 -5.89 0.79
CA ALA A 113 -12.92 -4.84 1.28
C ALA A 113 -11.99 -5.36 2.40
N THR A 114 -12.52 -6.14 3.32
CA THR A 114 -11.73 -6.79 4.38
C THR A 114 -10.65 -7.68 3.80
N LEU A 115 -10.96 -8.47 2.79
CA LEU A 115 -10.00 -9.35 2.13
C LEU A 115 -8.87 -8.56 1.48
N ALA A 116 -9.20 -7.51 0.73
CA ALA A 116 -8.23 -6.65 0.06
C ALA A 116 -7.32 -5.92 1.07
N LEU A 117 -7.91 -5.32 2.10
CA LEU A 117 -7.18 -4.59 3.14
C LEU A 117 -6.26 -5.52 3.96
N ARG A 118 -6.73 -6.71 4.30
CA ARG A 118 -5.93 -7.70 5.01
C ARG A 118 -4.73 -8.16 4.19
N THR A 119 -4.93 -8.41 2.91
CA THR A 119 -3.85 -8.82 2.01
C THR A 119 -2.83 -7.70 1.83
N ALA A 120 -3.26 -6.47 1.64
CA ALA A 120 -2.38 -5.30 1.57
C ALA A 120 -1.56 -5.14 2.85
N ARG A 121 -2.18 -5.30 4.01
CA ARG A 121 -1.49 -5.27 5.31
C ARG A 121 -0.47 -6.39 5.45
N GLU A 122 -0.79 -7.60 5.01
CA GLU A 122 0.12 -8.74 5.06
C GLU A 122 1.36 -8.49 4.19
N ILE A 123 1.20 -7.97 2.98
CA ILE A 123 2.31 -7.57 2.11
C ILE A 123 3.18 -6.53 2.81
N LYS A 124 2.56 -5.52 3.42
CA LYS A 124 3.26 -4.49 4.17
C LYS A 124 4.10 -5.09 5.30
N GLU A 125 3.47 -5.83 6.20
CA GLU A 125 4.10 -6.29 7.44
C GLU A 125 5.16 -7.36 7.19
N LYS A 126 4.90 -8.29 6.29
CA LYS A 126 5.76 -9.46 6.05
C LYS A 126 6.87 -9.21 5.03
N VAL A 127 6.74 -8.20 4.19
CA VAL A 127 7.71 -7.94 3.13
C VAL A 127 8.28 -6.53 3.23
N LEU A 128 7.45 -5.52 3.11
CA LEU A 128 7.91 -4.13 2.98
C LEU A 128 8.54 -3.59 4.25
N ASP A 129 7.90 -3.76 5.39
CA ASP A 129 8.43 -3.26 6.66
C ASP A 129 9.73 -3.98 7.03
N LEU A 130 9.81 -5.28 6.78
CA LEU A 130 11.00 -6.07 7.05
C LEU A 130 12.17 -5.62 6.15
N HIS A 131 11.91 -5.41 4.86
CA HIS A 131 12.92 -4.93 3.92
C HIS A 131 13.47 -3.57 4.34
N ILE A 132 12.59 -2.63 4.67
CA ILE A 132 12.99 -1.28 5.07
C ILE A 132 13.80 -1.32 6.36
N ARG A 133 13.40 -2.10 7.35
CA ARG A 133 14.19 -2.29 8.60
C ARG A 133 15.57 -2.84 8.32
N THR A 134 15.69 -3.81 7.43
CA THR A 134 16.98 -4.39 7.06
C THR A 134 17.86 -3.36 6.35
N MET A 135 17.28 -2.60 5.43
CA MET A 135 18.00 -1.58 4.65
C MET A 135 18.58 -0.46 5.53
N ILE A 136 17.85 -0.07 6.57
CA ILE A 136 18.25 1.01 7.46
C ILE A 136 18.67 0.54 8.86
N SER A 137 19.11 -0.69 8.99
CA SER A 137 19.42 -1.32 10.29
C SER A 137 20.36 -0.51 11.17
N SER A 138 21.36 0.16 10.60
CA SER A 138 22.27 1.04 11.32
C SER A 138 21.62 2.30 11.90
N ARG A 139 20.38 2.59 11.51
CA ARG A 139 19.60 3.77 11.90
C ARG A 139 18.25 3.40 12.46
N LEU A 140 18.13 2.18 12.96
CA LEU A 140 16.87 1.62 13.44
C LEU A 140 16.18 2.52 14.48
N GLN A 141 16.94 3.15 15.37
CA GLN A 141 16.37 4.06 16.38
C GLN A 141 15.68 5.28 15.74
N HIS A 142 16.28 5.87 14.71
CA HIS A 142 15.66 6.97 13.97
C HIS A 142 14.44 6.50 13.20
N TRP A 143 14.51 5.31 12.62
CA TRP A 143 13.39 4.71 11.93
C TRP A 143 12.20 4.45 12.86
N GLU A 144 12.41 3.87 14.03
CA GLU A 144 11.36 3.61 15.01
C GLU A 144 10.70 4.90 15.51
N LYS A 145 11.52 5.95 15.76
CA LYS A 145 11.01 7.27 16.12
C LYS A 145 10.16 7.85 15.00
N TYR A 146 10.64 7.76 13.77
CA TYR A 146 9.92 8.22 12.60
C TYR A 146 8.60 7.49 12.41
N GLN A 147 8.58 6.18 12.60
CA GLN A 147 7.37 5.37 12.52
C GLN A 147 6.28 5.86 13.49
N LYS A 148 6.65 6.18 14.70
CA LYS A 148 5.70 6.68 15.71
C LYS A 148 5.08 8.02 15.32
N GLN A 149 5.85 8.86 14.62
CA GLN A 149 5.38 10.16 14.15
C GLN A 149 4.51 10.08 12.89
N HIS A 150 4.68 9.03 12.10
CA HIS A 150 4.05 8.89 10.79
C HIS A 150 3.17 7.63 10.70
N TYR A 151 2.43 7.34 11.76
CA TYR A 151 1.59 6.15 11.87
C TYR A 151 0.43 6.10 10.87
N TYR A 152 0.09 7.21 10.23
CA TYR A 152 -0.96 7.31 9.23
C TYR A 152 -0.82 6.31 8.07
N LEU A 153 0.39 5.89 7.77
CA LEU A 153 0.63 4.84 6.77
C LEU A 153 0.17 3.46 7.23
N TYR A 154 -0.08 3.28 8.52
CA TYR A 154 -0.60 2.03 9.04
C TYR A 154 -2.04 1.79 8.67
N GLU A 155 -2.87 2.79 8.87
CA GLU A 155 -4.30 2.69 8.57
C GLU A 155 -4.51 2.38 7.10
N CYS A 156 -3.62 2.90 6.27
CA CYS A 156 -3.65 2.67 4.84
C CYS A 156 -3.07 1.30 4.40
N GLY A 157 -2.46 0.55 5.33
CA GLY A 157 -1.79 -0.71 4.98
C GLY A 157 -0.50 -0.55 4.18
N GLY A 158 -0.04 0.68 3.92
CA GLY A 158 1.18 0.95 3.20
C GLY A 158 2.45 0.85 4.06
N PRO A 159 3.64 0.79 3.46
CA PRO A 159 4.89 0.79 4.17
C PRO A 159 5.13 2.16 4.81
N LYS A 160 5.80 2.17 5.95
CA LYS A 160 6.26 3.39 6.58
C LYS A 160 7.65 3.72 6.08
N LEU A 161 7.70 4.48 5.02
CA LEU A 161 8.96 4.91 4.45
C LEU A 161 9.42 6.21 5.12
N PRO A 162 10.67 6.27 5.61
CA PRO A 162 11.21 7.53 6.09
C PRO A 162 11.43 8.50 4.93
N PRO A 163 11.34 9.82 5.15
CA PRO A 163 11.78 10.80 4.16
C PRO A 163 13.25 10.60 3.80
N GLU A 164 13.66 11.06 2.62
CA GLU A 164 15.05 10.99 2.17
C GLU A 164 16.02 11.71 3.10
N ASP A 165 15.58 12.76 3.77
CA ASP A 165 16.38 13.51 4.75
C ASP A 165 16.65 12.73 6.05
N VAL A 166 15.88 11.69 6.34
CA VAL A 166 16.13 10.78 7.46
C VAL A 166 17.12 9.69 7.08
N ILE A 167 17.15 9.32 5.81
CA ILE A 167 18.12 8.40 5.23
C ILE A 167 19.20 9.26 4.56
N GLU A 168 20.32 9.48 5.24
CA GLU A 168 21.40 10.26 4.64
C GLU A 168 21.91 9.60 3.35
N PRO A 169 22.05 10.38 2.27
CA PRO A 169 22.67 9.89 1.05
C PRO A 169 24.09 9.37 1.34
N GLY A 170 24.41 8.16 0.92
CA GLY A 170 25.72 7.57 1.11
C GLY A 170 26.00 7.12 2.53
N GLY A 171 25.00 6.97 3.37
CA GLY A 171 25.11 6.34 4.68
C GLY A 171 25.56 4.88 4.56
N THR A 172 26.83 4.70 4.63
CA THR A 172 27.47 3.39 4.77
C THR A 172 27.33 2.90 6.20
#